data_8120e30e98a1a49097c33d3b54949feb
#
_entry.id   8120e30e98a1a49097c33d3b54949feb
#
_cell.length_a   1.000
_cell.length_b   1.000
_cell.length_c   1.000
_cell.angle_alpha   90.00
_cell.angle_beta   90.00
_cell.angle_gamma   90.00
#
_symmetry.space_group_name_H-M   'P 1'
#
loop_
_entity.id
_entity.type
_entity.pdbx_description
1 polymer ?
#
loop_
_entity_poly.entity_id
_entity_poly.type
_entity_poly.pdbx_seq_one_letter_code
_entity_poly.pdbx_strand_id
1 'polypeptide(L)'
;MTKYLLKRIAILLVTLWVVVTLSFFLMQVMPGSPFNNPKLTNDMIAVMNKQYGLDKPVWQQYLQYLWNVLHGDLGTSYQSANQPVSMMISQRLAVSAQLGIQALVVGVLAGLFVGAVSARNKNNWIDNILSVLSTLGISVPSFIIGLLLLDYLGFKWGVLPLSGWGSFSQTILPTLALAIPVFAQVTRFFRSE
;
A
#
# COMPACT_ATOMS: atom_id res chain seq x y z
N MET A 1 -16.03 28.02 8.41
CA MET A 1 -15.61 26.63 8.45
C MET A 1 -16.32 25.78 7.38
N THR A 2 -17.64 25.89 7.21
CA THR A 2 -18.44 25.12 6.24
C THR A 2 -17.96 25.28 4.80
N LYS A 3 -17.71 26.50 4.32
CA LYS A 3 -17.18 26.75 2.97
C LYS A 3 -15.82 26.06 2.72
N TYR A 4 -14.97 26.02 3.73
CA TYR A 4 -13.67 25.35 3.65
C TYR A 4 -13.81 23.83 3.52
N LEU A 5 -14.70 23.21 4.33
CA LEU A 5 -14.99 21.78 4.27
C LEU A 5 -15.61 21.40 2.93
N LEU A 6 -16.61 22.14 2.47
CA LEU A 6 -17.25 21.91 1.17
C LEU A 6 -16.25 22.00 0.02
N LYS A 7 -15.35 23.00 0.03
CA LYS A 7 -14.28 23.11 -0.97
C LYS A 7 -13.34 21.90 -0.93
N ARG A 8 -12.95 21.43 0.27
CA ARG A 8 -12.09 20.26 0.40
C ARG A 8 -12.74 18.98 -0.10
N ILE A 9 -14.01 18.76 0.26
CA ILE A 9 -14.79 17.61 -0.21
C ILE A 9 -14.94 17.66 -1.75
N ALA A 10 -15.27 18.82 -2.31
CA ALA A 10 -15.38 18.97 -3.76
C ALA A 10 -14.05 18.66 -4.48
N ILE A 11 -12.93 19.17 -3.98
CA ILE A 11 -11.60 18.87 -4.54
C ILE A 11 -11.30 17.36 -4.44
N LEU A 12 -11.62 16.72 -3.32
CA LEU A 12 -11.42 15.27 -3.12
C LEU A 12 -12.24 14.47 -4.13
N LEU A 13 -13.53 14.80 -4.31
CA LEU A 13 -14.40 14.12 -5.27
C LEU A 13 -13.92 14.30 -6.71
N VAL A 14 -13.50 15.51 -7.08
CA VAL A 14 -12.93 15.79 -8.41
C VAL A 14 -11.64 14.99 -8.60
N THR A 15 -10.76 14.95 -7.61
CA THR A 15 -9.51 14.17 -7.69
C THR A 15 -9.79 12.69 -7.86
N LEU A 16 -10.73 12.12 -7.09
CA LEU A 16 -11.13 10.72 -7.23
C LEU A 16 -11.70 10.44 -8.62
N TRP A 17 -12.59 11.32 -9.10
CA TRP A 17 -13.15 11.19 -10.45
C TRP A 17 -12.07 11.22 -11.53
N VAL A 18 -11.13 12.16 -11.45
CA VAL A 18 -10.00 12.25 -12.39
C VAL A 18 -9.15 10.98 -12.36
N VAL A 19 -8.79 10.47 -11.16
CA VAL A 19 -8.00 9.25 -11.03
C VAL A 19 -8.72 8.05 -11.63
N VAL A 20 -10.01 7.88 -11.32
CA VAL A 20 -10.85 6.79 -11.87
C VAL A 20 -10.93 6.89 -13.40
N THR A 21 -11.16 8.08 -13.92
CA THR A 21 -11.25 8.35 -15.37
C THR A 21 -9.94 8.04 -16.09
N LEU A 22 -8.82 8.56 -15.57
CA LEU A 22 -7.50 8.32 -16.15
C LEU A 22 -7.15 6.82 -16.11
N SER A 23 -7.42 6.15 -15.00
CA SER A 23 -7.19 4.70 -14.88
C SER A 23 -8.00 3.91 -15.91
N PHE A 24 -9.27 4.25 -16.11
CA PHE A 24 -10.11 3.62 -17.13
C PHE A 24 -9.53 3.78 -18.53
N PHE A 25 -9.20 5.01 -18.94
CA PHE A 25 -8.66 5.25 -20.28
C PHE A 25 -7.27 4.66 -20.46
N LEU A 26 -6.42 4.66 -19.45
CA LEU A 26 -5.12 3.98 -19.50
C LEU A 26 -5.28 2.47 -19.76
N MET A 27 -6.25 1.83 -19.11
CA MET A 27 -6.54 0.41 -19.37
C MET A 27 -7.01 0.17 -20.81
N GLN A 28 -7.80 1.09 -21.40
CA GLN A 28 -8.26 0.98 -22.77
C GLN A 28 -7.15 1.15 -23.82
N VAL A 29 -6.12 1.94 -23.50
CA VAL A 29 -4.96 2.16 -24.41
C VAL A 29 -3.95 1.02 -24.33
N MET A 30 -3.97 0.22 -23.27
CA MET A 30 -3.05 -0.92 -23.14
C MET A 30 -3.31 -1.94 -24.24
N PRO A 31 -2.27 -2.32 -25.01
CA PRO A 31 -2.41 -3.33 -26.06
C PRO A 31 -2.67 -4.72 -25.46
N GLY A 32 -3.59 -5.46 -26.05
CA GLY A 32 -3.92 -6.85 -25.68
C GLY A 32 -5.35 -7.01 -25.19
N SER A 33 -5.77 -8.27 -25.11
CA SER A 33 -7.06 -8.65 -24.53
C SER A 33 -6.88 -8.94 -23.04
N PRO A 34 -7.84 -8.53 -22.17
CA PRO A 34 -7.82 -8.94 -20.77
C PRO A 34 -7.89 -10.47 -20.60
N PHE A 35 -8.33 -11.18 -21.62
CA PHE A 35 -8.43 -12.64 -21.65
C PHE A 35 -7.23 -13.30 -22.37
N ASN A 36 -6.02 -12.94 -21.99
CA ASN A 36 -4.79 -13.41 -22.64
C ASN A 36 -4.39 -14.82 -22.13
N ASN A 37 -5.25 -15.83 -22.38
CA ASN A 37 -4.98 -17.22 -22.03
C ASN A 37 -4.84 -18.06 -23.31
N PRO A 38 -3.69 -18.71 -23.54
CA PRO A 38 -3.45 -19.54 -24.74
C PRO A 38 -4.46 -20.70 -24.95
N LYS A 39 -5.22 -21.05 -23.92
CA LYS A 39 -6.25 -22.09 -23.97
C LYS A 39 -7.61 -21.59 -24.45
N LEU A 40 -7.79 -20.29 -24.63
CA LEU A 40 -9.05 -19.71 -25.09
C LEU A 40 -9.06 -19.63 -26.63
N THR A 41 -10.13 -20.13 -27.23
CA THR A 41 -10.39 -19.94 -28.66
C THR A 41 -10.96 -18.52 -28.91
N ASN A 42 -10.84 -18.04 -30.15
CA ASN A 42 -11.39 -16.73 -30.54
C ASN A 42 -12.90 -16.62 -30.26
N ASP A 43 -13.66 -17.72 -30.45
CA ASP A 43 -15.09 -17.75 -30.16
C ASP A 43 -15.37 -17.61 -28.67
N MET A 44 -14.57 -18.24 -27.82
CA MET A 44 -14.69 -18.09 -26.36
C MET A 44 -14.38 -16.65 -25.92
N ILE A 45 -13.36 -16.02 -26.50
CA ILE A 45 -13.00 -14.62 -26.23
C ILE A 45 -14.15 -13.68 -26.67
N ALA A 46 -14.79 -13.94 -27.82
CA ALA A 46 -15.92 -13.17 -28.29
C ALA A 46 -17.13 -13.25 -27.34
N VAL A 47 -17.44 -14.45 -26.84
CA VAL A 47 -18.49 -14.67 -25.84
C VAL A 47 -18.18 -13.92 -24.53
N MET A 48 -16.94 -14.02 -24.06
CA MET A 48 -16.49 -13.31 -22.85
C MET A 48 -16.56 -11.79 -23.02
N ASN A 49 -16.09 -11.26 -24.15
CA ASN A 49 -16.19 -9.82 -24.44
C ASN A 49 -17.64 -9.33 -24.38
N LYS A 50 -18.57 -10.10 -24.92
CA LYS A 50 -20.00 -9.77 -24.88
C LYS A 50 -20.57 -9.88 -23.45
N GLN A 51 -20.18 -10.89 -22.71
CA GLN A 51 -20.61 -11.09 -21.31
C GLN A 51 -20.18 -9.94 -20.40
N TYR A 52 -18.96 -9.43 -20.59
CA TYR A 52 -18.41 -8.31 -19.81
C TYR A 52 -18.67 -6.94 -20.45
N GLY A 53 -19.38 -6.88 -21.58
CA GLY A 53 -19.72 -5.65 -22.27
C GLY A 53 -18.52 -4.91 -22.88
N LEU A 54 -17.43 -5.63 -23.14
CA LEU A 54 -16.22 -5.07 -23.77
C LEU A 54 -16.38 -4.89 -25.30
N ASP A 55 -17.46 -5.41 -25.87
CA ASP A 55 -17.89 -5.19 -27.25
C ASP A 55 -18.61 -3.85 -27.45
N LYS A 56 -19.01 -3.17 -26.38
CA LYS A 56 -19.70 -1.89 -26.44
C LYS A 56 -18.74 -0.75 -26.76
N PRO A 57 -19.25 0.39 -27.29
CA PRO A 57 -18.45 1.60 -27.43
C PRO A 57 -17.81 2.04 -26.11
N VAL A 58 -16.57 2.55 -26.15
CA VAL A 58 -15.77 2.90 -24.96
C VAL A 58 -16.50 3.86 -24.02
N TRP A 59 -17.28 4.81 -24.56
CA TRP A 59 -18.05 5.74 -23.74
C TRP A 59 -19.15 5.05 -22.92
N GLN A 60 -19.78 3.99 -23.47
CA GLN A 60 -20.78 3.20 -22.75
C GLN A 60 -20.13 2.36 -21.65
N GLN A 61 -18.97 1.75 -21.94
CA GLN A 61 -18.18 1.03 -20.95
C GLN A 61 -17.77 1.96 -19.79
N TYR A 62 -17.36 3.20 -20.10
CA TYR A 62 -17.00 4.21 -19.10
C TYR A 62 -18.17 4.60 -18.20
N LEU A 63 -19.33 4.90 -18.77
CA LEU A 63 -20.51 5.25 -17.98
C LEU A 63 -20.98 4.08 -17.11
N GLN A 64 -20.96 2.85 -17.65
CA GLN A 64 -21.29 1.66 -16.89
C GLN A 64 -20.29 1.44 -15.74
N TYR A 65 -19.01 1.63 -15.99
CA TYR A 65 -17.97 1.53 -14.97
C TYR A 65 -18.17 2.55 -13.85
N LEU A 66 -18.42 3.82 -14.18
CA LEU A 66 -18.73 4.85 -13.18
C LEU A 66 -19.98 4.52 -12.37
N TRP A 67 -21.03 4.05 -13.03
CA TRP A 67 -22.26 3.65 -12.37
C TRP A 67 -22.01 2.52 -11.35
N ASN A 68 -21.30 1.50 -11.76
CA ASN A 68 -20.95 0.36 -10.92
C ASN A 68 -20.11 0.81 -9.71
N VAL A 69 -19.08 1.63 -9.93
CA VAL A 69 -18.23 2.17 -8.84
C VAL A 69 -19.05 2.98 -7.83
N LEU A 70 -20.00 3.81 -8.29
CA LEU A 70 -20.89 4.58 -7.41
C LEU A 70 -21.80 3.69 -6.56
N HIS A 71 -22.11 2.48 -7.03
CA HIS A 71 -22.89 1.48 -6.28
C HIS A 71 -22.03 0.50 -5.47
N GLY A 72 -20.70 0.72 -5.43
CA GLY A 72 -19.77 -0.14 -4.69
C GLY A 72 -19.39 -1.42 -5.42
N ASP A 73 -19.81 -1.59 -6.68
CA ASP A 73 -19.40 -2.69 -7.52
C ASP A 73 -18.12 -2.31 -8.27
N LEU A 74 -17.00 -2.90 -7.84
CA LEU A 74 -15.69 -2.72 -8.47
C LEU A 74 -15.42 -3.75 -9.58
N GLY A 75 -16.40 -4.55 -9.92
CA GLY A 75 -16.29 -5.60 -10.93
C GLY A 75 -15.50 -6.82 -10.44
N THR A 76 -15.10 -7.64 -11.42
CA THR A 76 -14.38 -8.88 -11.21
C THR A 76 -13.01 -8.84 -11.88
N SER A 77 -12.04 -9.53 -11.28
CA SER A 77 -10.70 -9.64 -11.86
C SER A 77 -10.66 -10.69 -12.98
N TYR A 78 -10.33 -10.28 -14.17
CA TYR A 78 -10.16 -11.20 -15.32
C TYR A 78 -8.95 -12.13 -15.16
N GLN A 79 -7.97 -11.76 -14.35
CA GLN A 79 -6.75 -12.56 -14.12
C GLN A 79 -6.87 -13.54 -12.95
N SER A 80 -7.78 -13.31 -12.02
CA SER A 80 -7.93 -14.07 -10.78
C SER A 80 -9.24 -14.86 -10.76
N ALA A 81 -9.47 -15.75 -11.70
CA ALA A 81 -10.62 -16.66 -11.75
C ALA A 81 -11.98 -15.98 -11.47
N ASN A 82 -12.19 -14.78 -12.03
CA ASN A 82 -13.39 -13.96 -11.84
C ASN A 82 -13.73 -13.61 -10.38
N GLN A 83 -12.73 -13.51 -9.52
CA GLN A 83 -12.95 -13.08 -8.14
C GLN A 83 -13.41 -11.61 -8.09
N PRO A 84 -14.39 -11.26 -7.24
CA PRO A 84 -14.80 -9.89 -7.03
C PRO A 84 -13.62 -9.03 -6.54
N VAL A 85 -13.39 -7.88 -7.17
CA VAL A 85 -12.30 -6.96 -6.80
C VAL A 85 -12.47 -6.47 -5.35
N SER A 86 -13.71 -6.22 -4.90
CA SER A 86 -14.02 -5.86 -3.53
C SER A 86 -13.52 -6.89 -2.50
N MET A 87 -13.68 -8.19 -2.81
CA MET A 87 -13.19 -9.28 -1.97
C MET A 87 -11.65 -9.31 -1.92
N MET A 88 -11.00 -9.13 -3.08
CA MET A 88 -9.54 -9.08 -3.16
C MET A 88 -8.97 -7.91 -2.36
N ILE A 89 -9.61 -6.73 -2.45
CA ILE A 89 -9.21 -5.54 -1.69
C ILE A 89 -9.40 -5.78 -0.19
N SER A 90 -10.56 -6.26 0.24
CA SER A 90 -10.85 -6.44 1.67
C SER A 90 -9.88 -7.41 2.34
N GLN A 91 -9.55 -8.52 1.69
CA GLN A 91 -8.59 -9.50 2.20
C GLN A 91 -7.17 -8.90 2.34
N ARG A 92 -6.71 -8.16 1.33
CA ARG A 92 -5.36 -7.58 1.32
C ARG A 92 -5.26 -6.33 2.20
N LEU A 93 -6.33 -5.53 2.26
CA LEU A 93 -6.39 -4.33 3.09
C LEU A 93 -6.30 -4.66 4.58
N ALA A 94 -6.93 -5.74 5.03
CA ALA A 94 -6.84 -6.19 6.42
C ALA A 94 -5.39 -6.46 6.84
N VAL A 95 -4.64 -7.18 6.00
CA VAL A 95 -3.21 -7.47 6.21
C VAL A 95 -2.39 -6.18 6.24
N SER A 96 -2.58 -5.31 5.26
CA SER A 96 -1.86 -4.03 5.17
C SER A 96 -2.18 -3.09 6.33
N ALA A 97 -3.45 -3.02 6.75
CA ALA A 97 -3.87 -2.22 7.89
C ALA A 97 -3.26 -2.72 9.20
N GLN A 98 -3.25 -4.03 9.41
CA GLN A 98 -2.62 -4.64 10.60
C GLN A 98 -1.14 -4.28 10.66
N LEU A 99 -0.38 -4.50 9.59
CA LEU A 99 1.05 -4.17 9.53
C LEU A 99 1.29 -2.67 9.69
N GLY A 100 0.49 -1.83 9.05
CA GLY A 100 0.60 -0.38 9.15
C GLY A 100 0.38 0.13 10.57
N ILE A 101 -0.64 -0.37 11.26
CA ILE A 101 -0.92 -0.01 12.66
C ILE A 101 0.22 -0.49 13.57
N GLN A 102 0.67 -1.74 13.42
CA GLN A 102 1.79 -2.27 14.19
C GLN A 102 3.05 -1.44 14.00
N ALA A 103 3.39 -1.11 12.75
CA ALA A 103 4.56 -0.30 12.41
C ALA A 103 4.46 1.13 12.97
N LEU A 104 3.28 1.75 12.91
CA LEU A 104 3.03 3.06 13.50
C LEU A 104 3.23 3.03 15.03
N VAL A 105 2.62 2.07 15.71
CA VAL A 105 2.73 1.96 17.18
C VAL A 105 4.18 1.76 17.59
N VAL A 106 4.88 0.80 16.98
CA VAL A 106 6.27 0.51 17.30
C VAL A 106 7.18 1.69 16.94
N GLY A 107 7.02 2.25 15.74
CA GLY A 107 7.85 3.35 15.25
C GLY A 107 7.65 4.64 16.06
N VAL A 108 6.40 4.99 16.40
CA VAL A 108 6.10 6.18 17.20
C VAL A 108 6.62 6.03 18.63
N LEU A 109 6.33 4.91 19.31
CA LEU A 109 6.78 4.72 20.69
C LEU A 109 8.30 4.71 20.80
N ALA A 110 8.98 3.96 19.94
CA ALA A 110 10.44 3.93 19.89
C ALA A 110 11.03 5.29 19.50
N GLY A 111 10.41 5.99 18.55
CA GLY A 111 10.83 7.30 18.08
C GLY A 111 10.70 8.38 19.14
N LEU A 112 9.61 8.40 19.90
CA LEU A 112 9.42 9.32 21.04
C LEU A 112 10.46 9.07 22.12
N PHE A 113 10.70 7.79 22.49
CA PHE A 113 11.69 7.45 23.51
C PHE A 113 13.09 7.90 23.09
N VAL A 114 13.52 7.51 21.88
CA VAL A 114 14.87 7.86 21.38
C VAL A 114 15.01 9.34 21.11
N GLY A 115 13.96 10.00 20.62
CA GLY A 115 13.91 11.45 20.42
C GLY A 115 14.08 12.21 21.73
N ALA A 116 13.42 11.76 22.80
CA ALA A 116 13.59 12.35 24.14
C ALA A 116 15.03 12.18 24.68
N VAL A 117 15.64 11.01 24.47
CA VAL A 117 17.05 10.77 24.83
C VAL A 117 17.98 11.68 24.02
N SER A 118 17.75 11.80 22.72
CA SER A 118 18.51 12.69 21.82
C SER A 118 18.40 14.15 22.24
N ALA A 119 17.19 14.64 22.53
CA ALA A 119 16.93 16.00 22.95
C ALA A 119 17.62 16.34 24.29
N ARG A 120 17.62 15.39 25.25
CA ARG A 120 18.32 15.56 26.54
C ARG A 120 19.83 15.62 26.40
N ASN A 121 20.40 14.98 25.39
CA ASN A 121 21.83 14.91 25.13
C ASN A 121 22.24 15.77 23.93
N LYS A 122 21.51 16.83 23.64
CA LYS A 122 21.69 17.69 22.45
C LYS A 122 23.17 18.13 22.32
N ASN A 123 23.72 17.94 21.12
CA ASN A 123 25.10 18.22 20.75
C ASN A 123 26.17 17.33 21.45
N ASN A 124 25.77 16.25 22.12
CA ASN A 124 26.69 15.27 22.68
C ASN A 124 26.88 14.10 21.69
N TRP A 125 27.88 13.23 21.96
CA TRP A 125 28.16 12.05 21.12
C TRP A 125 26.95 11.10 20.98
N ILE A 126 26.13 10.95 22.03
CA ILE A 126 24.88 10.17 22.00
C ILE A 126 23.92 10.73 20.96
N ASP A 127 23.69 12.04 21.00
CA ASP A 127 22.83 12.73 20.05
C ASP A 127 23.33 12.59 18.60
N ASN A 128 24.64 12.68 18.40
CA ASN A 128 25.24 12.50 17.07
C ASN A 128 25.00 11.09 16.51
N ILE A 129 25.19 10.04 17.33
CA ILE A 129 24.91 8.67 16.92
C ILE A 129 23.44 8.49 16.59
N LEU A 130 22.52 8.92 17.46
CA LEU A 130 21.08 8.78 17.25
C LEU A 130 20.61 9.56 16.01
N SER A 131 21.20 10.72 15.74
CA SER A 131 20.93 11.51 14.53
C SER A 131 21.40 10.81 13.27
N VAL A 132 22.58 10.18 13.28
CA VAL A 132 23.08 9.37 12.15
C VAL A 132 22.17 8.17 11.91
N LEU A 133 21.80 7.43 12.95
CA LEU A 133 20.89 6.29 12.86
C LEU A 133 19.52 6.69 12.31
N SER A 134 18.97 7.83 12.77
CA SER A 134 17.71 8.35 12.25
C SER A 134 17.84 8.77 10.78
N THR A 135 18.96 9.35 10.39
CA THR A 135 19.20 9.71 8.99
C THR A 135 19.27 8.47 8.09
N LEU A 136 19.98 7.43 8.53
CA LEU A 136 20.03 6.16 7.82
C LEU A 136 18.64 5.51 7.72
N GLY A 137 17.85 5.54 8.80
CA GLY A 137 16.49 4.99 8.82
C GLY A 137 15.52 5.66 7.86
N ILE A 138 15.74 6.95 7.52
CA ILE A 138 14.96 7.65 6.49
C ILE A 138 15.52 7.41 5.09
N SER A 139 16.84 7.32 4.96
CA SER A 139 17.52 7.27 3.65
C SER A 139 17.47 5.88 3.03
N VAL A 140 17.47 4.83 3.85
CA VAL A 140 17.44 3.45 3.36
C VAL A 140 15.98 3.03 3.07
N PRO A 141 15.66 2.60 1.84
CA PRO A 141 14.33 2.10 1.52
C PRO A 141 13.91 0.92 2.43
N SER A 142 12.67 0.94 2.93
CA SER A 142 12.17 -0.06 3.89
C SER A 142 12.27 -1.51 3.39
N PHE A 143 12.15 -1.75 2.08
CA PHE A 143 12.30 -3.10 1.52
C PHE A 143 13.74 -3.63 1.65
N ILE A 144 14.77 -2.77 1.55
CA ILE A 144 16.17 -3.16 1.78
C ILE A 144 16.37 -3.54 3.24
N ILE A 145 15.82 -2.75 4.16
CA ILE A 145 15.83 -3.07 5.59
C ILE A 145 15.14 -4.42 5.82
N GLY A 146 13.98 -4.62 5.19
CA GLY A 146 13.24 -5.89 5.27
C GLY A 146 14.05 -7.09 4.79
N LEU A 147 14.77 -6.96 3.68
CA LEU A 147 15.65 -8.02 3.16
C LEU A 147 16.80 -8.32 4.12
N LEU A 148 17.44 -7.30 4.69
CA LEU A 148 18.50 -7.48 5.67
C LEU A 148 18.00 -8.18 6.94
N LEU A 149 16.84 -7.74 7.46
CA LEU A 149 16.21 -8.38 8.63
C LEU A 149 15.85 -9.84 8.33
N LEU A 150 15.32 -10.12 7.14
CA LEU A 150 14.99 -11.49 6.71
C LEU A 150 16.24 -12.37 6.61
N ASP A 151 17.34 -11.87 6.02
CA ASP A 151 18.59 -12.61 5.88
C ASP A 151 19.23 -12.89 7.24
N TYR A 152 19.35 -11.88 8.11
CA TYR A 152 20.02 -12.06 9.40
C TYR A 152 19.15 -12.74 10.45
N LEU A 153 17.93 -12.22 10.72
CA LEU A 153 17.08 -12.74 11.81
C LEU A 153 16.28 -13.99 11.39
N GLY A 154 15.93 -14.08 10.11
CA GLY A 154 15.19 -15.24 9.61
C GLY A 154 16.10 -16.36 9.16
N PHE A 155 17.00 -16.10 8.20
CA PHE A 155 17.80 -17.15 7.57
C PHE A 155 19.04 -17.54 8.40
N LYS A 156 19.92 -16.59 8.74
CA LYS A 156 21.20 -16.89 9.38
C LYS A 156 21.04 -17.31 10.84
N TRP A 157 20.21 -16.61 11.60
CA TRP A 157 20.02 -16.86 13.02
C TRP A 157 18.81 -17.75 13.34
N GLY A 158 17.87 -17.89 12.41
CA GLY A 158 16.69 -18.75 12.60
C GLY A 158 15.75 -18.33 13.74
N VAL A 159 15.83 -17.06 14.18
CA VAL A 159 15.07 -16.56 15.34
C VAL A 159 13.62 -16.25 14.97
N LEU A 160 13.37 -15.81 13.74
CA LEU A 160 12.06 -15.41 13.26
C LEU A 160 11.70 -16.14 11.96
N PRO A 161 10.41 -16.40 11.71
CA PRO A 161 9.96 -17.10 10.52
C PRO A 161 10.23 -16.29 9.25
N LEU A 162 10.66 -16.97 8.19
CA LEU A 162 10.99 -16.38 6.89
C LEU A 162 9.75 -15.93 6.09
N SER A 163 8.61 -16.60 6.29
CA SER A 163 7.40 -16.37 5.50
C SER A 163 6.16 -16.84 6.26
N GLY A 164 4.99 -16.53 5.69
CA GLY A 164 3.71 -16.96 6.21
C GLY A 164 2.88 -15.80 6.78
N TRP A 165 1.64 -16.14 7.13
CA TRP A 165 0.68 -15.22 7.74
C TRP A 165 -0.23 -16.04 8.67
N GLY A 166 -0.56 -15.50 9.86
CA GLY A 166 -1.46 -16.17 10.80
C GLY A 166 -0.93 -16.25 12.23
N SER A 167 0.39 -16.05 12.44
CA SER A 167 0.98 -15.92 13.78
C SER A 167 1.62 -14.55 13.98
N PHE A 168 1.68 -14.10 15.23
CA PHE A 168 2.31 -12.82 15.57
C PHE A 168 3.80 -12.78 15.17
N SER A 169 4.52 -13.88 15.33
CA SER A 169 5.93 -13.98 14.96
C SER A 169 6.20 -13.68 13.49
N GLN A 170 5.27 -14.04 12.60
CA GLN A 170 5.35 -13.78 11.16
C GLN A 170 5.15 -12.29 10.79
N THR A 171 4.56 -11.51 11.68
CA THR A 171 4.38 -10.07 11.47
C THR A 171 5.55 -9.22 11.96
N ILE A 172 6.47 -9.78 12.77
CA ILE A 172 7.56 -9.02 13.41
C ILE A 172 8.51 -8.42 12.37
N LEU A 173 9.06 -9.23 11.46
CA LEU A 173 10.03 -8.75 10.46
C LEU A 173 9.44 -7.65 9.56
N PRO A 174 8.26 -7.81 8.93
CA PRO A 174 7.68 -6.75 8.11
C PRO A 174 7.28 -5.51 8.94
N THR A 175 6.83 -5.70 10.18
CA THR A 175 6.53 -4.59 11.09
C THR A 175 7.79 -3.76 11.39
N LEU A 176 8.91 -4.40 11.73
CA LEU A 176 10.16 -3.70 11.99
C LEU A 176 10.65 -2.94 10.76
N ALA A 177 10.61 -3.57 9.58
CA ALA A 177 11.01 -2.92 8.33
C ALA A 177 10.20 -1.65 8.04
N LEU A 178 8.89 -1.68 8.30
CA LEU A 178 7.99 -0.53 8.12
C LEU A 178 8.09 0.48 9.27
N ALA A 179 8.43 0.06 10.47
CA ALA A 179 8.55 0.92 11.65
C ALA A 179 9.79 1.82 11.61
N ILE A 180 10.90 1.38 11.00
CA ILE A 180 12.17 2.14 11.00
C ILE A 180 12.06 3.52 10.38
N PRO A 181 11.45 3.75 9.22
CA PRO A 181 11.24 5.11 8.70
C PRO A 181 10.37 5.98 9.60
N VAL A 182 9.32 5.42 10.19
CA VAL A 182 8.44 6.12 11.14
C VAL A 182 9.22 6.52 12.39
N PHE A 183 9.93 5.57 12.98
CA PHE A 183 10.84 5.79 14.11
C PHE A 183 11.82 6.93 13.84
N ALA A 184 12.47 6.90 12.72
CA ALA A 184 13.49 7.87 12.35
C ALA A 184 12.90 9.28 12.17
N GLN A 185 11.73 9.41 11.55
CA GLN A 185 11.03 10.68 11.41
C GLN A 185 10.57 11.24 12.75
N VAL A 186 9.95 10.42 13.60
CA VAL A 186 9.48 10.82 14.93
C VAL A 186 10.67 11.23 15.82
N THR A 187 11.77 10.48 15.81
CA THR A 187 12.99 10.81 16.54
C THR A 187 13.52 12.20 16.16
N ARG A 188 13.63 12.47 14.86
CA ARG A 188 14.11 13.78 14.37
C ARG A 188 13.18 14.91 14.72
N PHE A 189 11.87 14.71 14.56
CA PHE A 189 10.88 15.72 14.89
C PHE A 189 10.93 16.07 16.37
N PHE A 190 10.88 15.06 17.25
CA PHE A 190 10.89 15.24 18.69
C PHE A 190 12.19 15.86 19.23
N ARG A 191 13.33 15.57 18.58
CA ARG A 191 14.62 16.20 18.92
C ARG A 191 14.65 17.69 18.58
N SER A 192 13.91 18.12 17.55
CA SER A 192 13.94 19.52 17.08
C SER A 192 13.14 20.48 17.94
N GLU A 193 12.12 19.98 18.64
CA GLU A 193 11.28 20.74 19.56
C GLU A 193 12.01 20.93 20.92
#